data_259ccf2ae01c9f9a17c4f309a244070e
#
_entry.id   259ccf2ae01c9f9a17c4f309a244070e
#
_cell.length_a   1.000
_cell.length_b   1.000
_cell.length_c   1.000
_cell.angle_alpha   90.00
_cell.angle_beta   90.00
_cell.angle_gamma   90.00
#
_symmetry.space_group_name_H-M   'P 1'
#
loop_
_entity.id
_entity.type
_entity.pdbx_description
1 polymer ?
#
loop_
_entity_poly.entity_id
_entity_poly.type
_entity_poly.pdbx_seq_one_letter_code
_entity_poly.pdbx_strand_id
1 'polypeptide(L)'
;MHTLIRGSLISALLVAAGVVGASQAMAADSGKITIMVGGITKMIYLPAKLTEQLGYFKEEGLDVELQSQPAGVDAENELLAGAVQAVVGFYDHSIDLQSKGKEVTAIVVFGQVPGEAEMVATKSADSIKSMADVKGKTLGVTGLGSSTNFLTQYLAAKHGITSSQYSVLPVGADNTFIVAIKQGRIDAGMTTEPTISQLLKTGEAKVLVDMRTVEGTVKALGGLYPASSLYVQRPWLNTHKVEAAKLARAFVKTLKFINTHSAAEIADKMPKDYYGNDKAMYVQALQNSLPMFSPDGKMPSGGPETVLSVLSGFNPNVKGKHIDLAKTYTNEFVSQAK
;
A
#
# COMPACT_ATOMS: atom_id res chain seq x y z
N MET A 1 -20.27 -85.45 39.87
CA MET A 1 -18.88 -85.73 40.36
C MET A 1 -18.15 -84.38 40.36
N HIS A 2 -17.95 -83.90 41.54
CA HIS A 2 -16.75 -83.20 42.08
C HIS A 2 -16.21 -82.05 41.27
N THR A 3 -15.98 -80.89 41.73
CA THR A 3 -15.60 -80.25 42.98
C THR A 3 -14.82 -79.02 42.49
N LEU A 4 -14.76 -77.91 43.03
CA LEU A 4 -14.52 -77.17 44.22
C LEU A 4 -14.37 -75.67 43.91
N ILE A 5 -14.90 -74.93 44.77
CA ILE A 5 -14.78 -73.50 44.96
C ILE A 5 -13.34 -73.13 45.39
N ARG A 6 -12.82 -72.04 44.88
CA ARG A 6 -11.84 -71.23 45.62
C ARG A 6 -12.00 -69.74 45.26
N GLY A 7 -12.42 -68.97 46.21
CA GLY A 7 -12.42 -67.54 46.17
C GLY A 7 -11.02 -66.96 46.33
N SER A 8 -10.85 -65.78 45.86
CA SER A 8 -9.74 -64.90 46.17
C SER A 8 -10.23 -63.44 46.20
N LEU A 9 -10.20 -62.87 47.38
CA LEU A 9 -10.34 -61.45 47.58
C LEU A 9 -9.22 -60.72 46.87
N ILE A 10 -9.58 -59.72 46.12
CA ILE A 10 -8.61 -58.72 45.62
C ILE A 10 -9.04 -57.35 46.13
N SER A 11 -8.18 -56.80 46.98
CA SER A 11 -8.28 -55.48 47.59
C SER A 11 -8.28 -54.38 46.57
N ALA A 12 -9.24 -53.49 46.67
CA ALA A 12 -9.29 -52.26 45.87
C ALA A 12 -8.27 -51.25 46.42
N LEU A 13 -7.20 -50.96 45.64
CA LEU A 13 -6.36 -49.78 45.87
C LEU A 13 -6.91 -48.65 45.03
N LEU A 14 -7.48 -47.64 45.66
CA LEU A 14 -7.80 -46.34 45.08
C LEU A 14 -6.50 -45.57 44.87
N VAL A 15 -6.05 -45.45 43.63
CA VAL A 15 -5.03 -44.48 43.21
C VAL A 15 -5.75 -43.20 42.77
N ALA A 16 -5.72 -42.19 43.64
CA ALA A 16 -6.11 -40.85 43.29
C ALA A 16 -5.06 -40.23 42.37
N ALA A 17 -5.25 -40.30 41.05
CA ALA A 17 -4.44 -39.59 40.05
C ALA A 17 -4.88 -38.10 40.06
N GLY A 18 -4.10 -37.24 40.69
CA GLY A 18 -4.23 -35.78 40.57
C GLY A 18 -3.96 -35.37 39.13
N VAL A 19 -5.01 -34.95 38.45
CA VAL A 19 -4.89 -34.28 37.15
C VAL A 19 -4.37 -32.85 37.40
N VAL A 20 -3.06 -32.68 37.35
CA VAL A 20 -2.44 -31.36 37.19
C VAL A 20 -2.74 -30.92 35.79
N GLY A 21 -3.77 -30.10 35.62
CA GLY A 21 -4.08 -29.42 34.39
C GLY A 21 -2.96 -28.42 34.05
N ALA A 22 -1.96 -28.88 33.33
CA ALA A 22 -1.04 -27.98 32.63
C ALA A 22 -1.86 -27.23 31.59
N SER A 23 -2.28 -26.01 31.89
CA SER A 23 -2.69 -25.05 30.88
C SER A 23 -1.48 -24.81 29.97
N GLN A 24 -1.36 -25.60 28.93
CA GLN A 24 -0.53 -25.22 27.80
C GLN A 24 -1.16 -23.93 27.25
N ALA A 25 -0.60 -22.78 27.63
CA ALA A 25 -0.72 -21.59 26.88
C ALA A 25 -0.20 -21.99 25.47
N MET A 26 -1.11 -22.20 24.53
CA MET A 26 -0.74 -22.26 23.11
C MET A 26 -0.07 -20.92 22.84
N ALA A 27 1.26 -20.93 22.80
CA ALA A 27 1.99 -19.88 22.12
C ALA A 27 1.37 -19.85 20.73
N ALA A 28 0.62 -18.78 20.43
CA ALA A 28 0.15 -18.54 19.10
C ALA A 28 1.40 -18.62 18.23
N ASP A 29 1.40 -19.57 17.30
CA ASP A 29 2.43 -19.68 16.29
C ASP A 29 2.46 -18.31 15.59
N SER A 30 3.40 -17.46 16.00
CA SER A 30 3.67 -16.19 15.33
C SER A 30 4.33 -16.54 14.00
N GLY A 31 3.54 -17.16 13.12
CA GLY A 31 3.97 -17.54 11.80
C GLY A 31 4.58 -16.32 11.10
N LYS A 32 5.52 -16.58 10.23
CA LYS A 32 6.12 -15.56 9.37
C LYS A 32 5.03 -14.78 8.63
N ILE A 33 5.05 -13.46 8.74
CA ILE A 33 4.14 -12.56 8.04
C ILE A 33 4.81 -12.10 6.76
N THR A 34 4.26 -12.48 5.63
CA THR A 34 4.72 -11.96 4.33
C THR A 34 3.88 -10.76 3.95
N ILE A 35 4.56 -9.64 3.68
CA ILE A 35 3.96 -8.39 3.20
C ILE A 35 4.38 -8.17 1.75
N MET A 36 3.43 -8.16 0.82
CA MET A 36 3.69 -7.80 -0.56
C MET A 36 3.64 -6.28 -0.74
N VAL A 37 4.64 -5.72 -1.41
CA VAL A 37 4.72 -4.27 -1.68
C VAL A 37 4.49 -4.03 -3.17
N GLY A 38 3.64 -3.09 -3.52
CA GLY A 38 3.33 -2.72 -4.91
C GLY A 38 4.42 -1.89 -5.61
N GLY A 39 5.69 -2.29 -5.44
CA GLY A 39 6.91 -1.63 -5.93
C GLY A 39 7.73 -1.08 -4.77
N ILE A 40 8.59 -1.92 -4.20
CA ILE A 40 9.31 -1.63 -2.95
C ILE A 40 10.30 -0.45 -3.07
N THR A 41 10.71 -0.09 -4.28
CA THR A 41 11.60 1.05 -4.56
C THR A 41 10.87 2.39 -4.63
N LYS A 42 9.54 2.39 -4.76
CA LYS A 42 8.72 3.60 -4.83
C LYS A 42 8.71 4.32 -3.47
N MET A 43 8.94 5.62 -3.46
CA MET A 43 8.99 6.39 -2.21
C MET A 43 7.66 6.44 -1.46
N ILE A 44 6.54 6.30 -2.15
CA ILE A 44 5.21 6.15 -1.52
C ILE A 44 5.13 4.94 -0.59
N TYR A 45 5.98 3.92 -0.80
CA TYR A 45 6.06 2.69 0.01
C TYR A 45 7.32 2.62 0.87
N LEU A 46 8.07 3.73 0.98
CA LEU A 46 9.25 3.86 1.86
C LEU A 46 9.03 3.26 3.26
N PRO A 47 7.87 3.46 3.93
CA PRO A 47 7.67 2.94 5.28
C PRO A 47 7.89 1.43 5.39
N ALA A 48 7.60 0.63 4.35
CA ALA A 48 7.79 -0.82 4.40
C ALA A 48 9.26 -1.19 4.64
N LYS A 49 10.15 -0.74 3.75
CA LYS A 49 11.59 -1.07 3.86
C LYS A 49 12.25 -0.34 5.02
N LEU A 50 11.87 0.90 5.29
CA LEU A 50 12.42 1.66 6.40
C LEU A 50 12.07 1.03 7.76
N THR A 51 10.86 0.49 7.94
CA THR A 51 10.48 -0.24 9.17
C THR A 51 11.39 -1.46 9.39
N GLU A 52 11.68 -2.21 8.33
CA GLU A 52 12.62 -3.34 8.37
C GLU A 52 14.03 -2.86 8.73
N GLN A 53 14.55 -1.81 8.07
CA GLN A 53 15.90 -1.29 8.29
C GLN A 53 16.08 -0.70 9.70
N LEU A 54 15.04 -0.09 10.27
CA LEU A 54 15.04 0.41 11.64
C LEU A 54 14.85 -0.70 12.68
N GLY A 55 14.56 -1.94 12.26
CA GLY A 55 14.37 -3.09 13.14
C GLY A 55 13.05 -3.13 13.89
N TYR A 56 12.09 -2.26 13.57
CA TYR A 56 10.85 -2.12 14.33
C TYR A 56 9.92 -3.34 14.24
N PHE A 57 9.96 -4.14 13.16
CA PHE A 57 9.26 -5.42 13.13
C PHE A 57 9.80 -6.39 14.19
N LYS A 58 11.12 -6.49 14.30
CA LYS A 58 11.77 -7.35 15.30
C LYS A 58 11.54 -6.86 16.73
N GLU A 59 11.54 -5.54 16.93
CA GLU A 59 11.25 -4.92 18.22
C GLU A 59 9.84 -5.27 18.71
N GLU A 60 8.87 -5.37 17.78
CA GLU A 60 7.51 -5.82 18.09
C GLU A 60 7.37 -7.36 18.18
N GLY A 61 8.48 -8.10 18.01
CA GLY A 61 8.49 -9.56 18.05
C GLY A 61 7.76 -10.18 16.85
N LEU A 62 7.88 -9.56 15.67
CA LEU A 62 7.34 -10.04 14.40
C LEU A 62 8.47 -10.58 13.50
N ASP A 63 8.22 -11.74 12.90
CA ASP A 63 9.00 -12.24 11.77
C ASP A 63 8.31 -11.81 10.47
N VAL A 64 8.82 -10.74 9.84
CA VAL A 64 8.25 -10.15 8.64
C VAL A 64 9.17 -10.36 7.45
N GLU A 65 8.62 -10.85 6.35
CA GLU A 65 9.27 -10.87 5.05
C GLU A 65 8.60 -9.85 4.12
N LEU A 66 9.41 -8.97 3.53
CA LEU A 66 8.96 -8.05 2.49
C LEU A 66 9.21 -8.66 1.11
N GLN A 67 8.16 -8.78 0.30
CA GLN A 67 8.24 -9.13 -1.10
C GLN A 67 7.73 -7.98 -1.98
N SER A 68 8.03 -8.00 -3.26
CA SER A 68 7.68 -6.90 -4.17
C SER A 68 7.10 -7.38 -5.47
N GLN A 69 6.02 -6.74 -5.91
CA GLN A 69 5.48 -6.82 -7.26
C GLN A 69 5.64 -5.47 -7.97
N PRO A 70 5.71 -5.41 -9.31
CA PRO A 70 5.91 -4.15 -10.02
C PRO A 70 4.79 -3.11 -9.85
N ALA A 71 3.54 -3.58 -9.68
CA ALA A 71 2.37 -2.73 -9.56
C ALA A 71 1.50 -3.10 -8.35
N GLY A 72 0.69 -2.13 -7.88
CA GLY A 72 -0.19 -2.33 -6.72
C GLY A 72 -1.24 -3.41 -6.95
N VAL A 73 -1.80 -3.49 -8.16
CA VAL A 73 -2.78 -4.53 -8.54
C VAL A 73 -2.17 -5.93 -8.49
N ASP A 74 -0.89 -6.09 -8.83
CA ASP A 74 -0.22 -7.40 -8.76
C ASP A 74 -0.03 -7.81 -7.29
N ALA A 75 0.34 -6.87 -6.42
CA ALA A 75 0.44 -7.12 -4.98
C ALA A 75 -0.94 -7.47 -4.36
N GLU A 76 -2.00 -6.78 -4.79
CA GLU A 76 -3.39 -7.08 -4.40
C GLU A 76 -3.78 -8.51 -4.78
N ASN A 77 -3.45 -8.95 -5.99
CA ASN A 77 -3.77 -10.30 -6.47
C ASN A 77 -3.12 -11.39 -5.59
N GLU A 78 -1.88 -11.18 -5.14
CA GLU A 78 -1.21 -12.12 -4.20
C GLU A 78 -1.94 -12.20 -2.85
N LEU A 79 -2.45 -11.07 -2.34
CA LEU A 79 -3.26 -11.05 -1.13
C LEU A 79 -4.58 -11.82 -1.32
N LEU A 80 -5.27 -11.58 -2.42
CA LEU A 80 -6.55 -12.23 -2.71
C LEU A 80 -6.40 -13.73 -2.95
N ALA A 81 -5.26 -14.15 -3.49
CA ALA A 81 -4.90 -15.55 -3.63
C ALA A 81 -4.52 -16.23 -2.29
N GLY A 82 -4.34 -15.46 -1.22
CA GLY A 82 -3.91 -15.95 0.08
C GLY A 82 -2.41 -16.29 0.15
N ALA A 83 -1.62 -15.86 -0.83
CA ALA A 83 -0.18 -16.09 -0.87
C ALA A 83 0.57 -15.24 0.17
N VAL A 84 0.00 -14.11 0.56
CA VAL A 84 0.57 -13.18 1.55
C VAL A 84 -0.49 -12.74 2.57
N GLN A 85 -0.06 -12.28 3.75
CA GLN A 85 -0.94 -11.88 4.83
C GLN A 85 -1.35 -10.41 4.74
N ALA A 86 -0.49 -9.56 4.15
CA ALA A 86 -0.73 -8.13 4.05
C ALA A 86 -0.14 -7.55 2.75
N VAL A 87 -0.64 -6.39 2.37
CA VAL A 87 -0.12 -5.61 1.25
C VAL A 87 0.20 -4.19 1.71
N VAL A 88 1.35 -3.69 1.27
CA VAL A 88 1.64 -2.26 1.21
C VAL A 88 1.28 -1.78 -0.20
N GLY A 89 0.15 -1.11 -0.27
CA GLY A 89 -0.48 -0.64 -1.51
C GLY A 89 -1.36 0.58 -1.26
N PHE A 90 -2.14 0.96 -2.25
CA PHE A 90 -3.04 2.12 -2.14
C PHE A 90 -4.38 1.74 -1.50
N TYR A 91 -4.93 2.67 -0.71
CA TYR A 91 -6.22 2.50 -0.04
C TYR A 91 -7.41 2.41 -1.02
N ASP A 92 -7.35 3.05 -2.18
CA ASP A 92 -8.40 2.98 -3.19
C ASP A 92 -8.74 1.55 -3.63
N HIS A 93 -7.77 0.64 -3.57
CA HIS A 93 -7.99 -0.80 -3.76
C HIS A 93 -9.01 -1.38 -2.76
N SER A 94 -9.05 -0.88 -1.52
CA SER A 94 -10.03 -1.37 -0.52
C SER A 94 -11.47 -1.02 -0.93
N ILE A 95 -11.68 0.13 -1.57
CA ILE A 95 -12.99 0.53 -2.09
C ILE A 95 -13.33 -0.22 -3.38
N ASP A 96 -12.39 -0.30 -4.32
CA ASP A 96 -12.59 -1.02 -5.58
C ASP A 96 -12.89 -2.51 -5.34
N LEU A 97 -12.15 -3.15 -4.42
CA LEU A 97 -12.38 -4.55 -4.04
C LEU A 97 -13.74 -4.76 -3.37
N GLN A 98 -14.17 -3.84 -2.49
CA GLN A 98 -15.48 -3.96 -1.88
C GLN A 98 -16.59 -3.88 -2.95
N SER A 99 -16.40 -3.07 -4.00
CA SER A 99 -17.33 -3.02 -5.14
C SER A 99 -17.46 -4.35 -5.88
N LYS A 100 -16.46 -5.21 -5.77
CA LYS A 100 -16.38 -6.57 -6.33
C LYS A 100 -16.71 -7.66 -5.30
N GLY A 101 -17.22 -7.28 -4.12
CA GLY A 101 -17.59 -8.22 -3.05
C GLY A 101 -16.41 -8.83 -2.31
N LYS A 102 -15.23 -8.21 -2.38
CA LYS A 102 -14.04 -8.61 -1.60
C LYS A 102 -13.84 -7.65 -0.43
N GLU A 103 -13.49 -8.17 0.73
CA GLU A 103 -13.31 -7.35 1.93
C GLU A 103 -11.84 -7.31 2.36
N VAL A 104 -11.21 -6.18 2.09
CA VAL A 104 -9.90 -5.82 2.63
C VAL A 104 -10.03 -4.56 3.49
N THR A 105 -9.19 -4.42 4.50
CA THR A 105 -9.24 -3.33 5.47
C THR A 105 -7.86 -2.72 5.64
N ALA A 106 -7.72 -1.42 5.38
CA ALA A 106 -6.52 -0.67 5.69
C ALA A 106 -6.40 -0.49 7.21
N ILE A 107 -5.26 -0.83 7.78
CA ILE A 107 -5.00 -0.77 9.23
C ILE A 107 -3.96 0.29 9.61
N VAL A 108 -3.19 0.80 8.64
CA VAL A 108 -2.28 1.95 8.77
C VAL A 108 -2.30 2.72 7.45
N VAL A 109 -2.41 4.03 7.50
CA VAL A 109 -2.28 4.92 6.34
C VAL A 109 -0.92 5.61 6.39
N PHE A 110 -0.11 5.42 5.37
CA PHE A 110 1.21 6.05 5.28
C PHE A 110 1.18 7.40 4.61
N GLY A 111 0.38 7.55 3.54
CA GLY A 111 0.26 8.77 2.76
C GLY A 111 -1.13 9.39 2.82
N GLN A 112 -1.19 10.69 3.12
CA GLN A 112 -2.45 11.47 3.13
C GLN A 112 -2.85 11.94 1.72
N VAL A 113 -1.91 11.86 0.78
CA VAL A 113 -2.05 12.25 -0.62
C VAL A 113 -1.39 11.19 -1.52
N PRO A 114 -1.69 11.16 -2.83
CA PRO A 114 -1.18 10.11 -3.73
C PRO A 114 0.35 10.00 -3.76
N GLY A 115 1.07 11.11 -3.65
CA GLY A 115 2.52 11.09 -3.85
C GLY A 115 2.91 10.83 -5.31
N GLU A 116 1.98 11.00 -6.24
CA GLU A 116 2.08 10.72 -7.66
C GLU A 116 1.98 12.00 -8.48
N ALA A 117 2.49 11.96 -9.71
CA ALA A 117 2.28 13.03 -10.67
C ALA A 117 1.99 12.46 -12.07
N GLU A 118 1.05 13.09 -12.77
CA GLU A 118 0.94 12.89 -14.22
C GLU A 118 2.04 13.69 -14.89
N MET A 119 2.92 12.99 -15.63
CA MET A 119 4.06 13.55 -16.32
C MET A 119 3.75 13.61 -17.81
N VAL A 120 4.17 14.67 -18.49
CA VAL A 120 4.11 14.76 -19.97
C VAL A 120 5.51 14.70 -20.54
N ALA A 121 5.75 13.82 -21.53
CA ALA A 121 7.01 13.77 -22.25
C ALA A 121 7.34 15.14 -22.86
N THR A 122 8.58 15.60 -22.72
CA THR A 122 8.99 16.93 -23.21
C THR A 122 8.66 17.13 -24.69
N LYS A 123 8.79 16.08 -25.50
CA LYS A 123 8.43 16.10 -26.94
C LYS A 123 6.92 16.22 -27.20
N SER A 124 6.06 15.82 -26.26
CA SER A 124 4.59 15.91 -26.35
C SER A 124 4.04 17.14 -25.62
N ALA A 125 4.88 17.87 -24.88
CA ALA A 125 4.47 18.99 -24.02
C ALA A 125 3.88 20.19 -24.78
N ASP A 126 4.13 20.32 -26.09
CA ASP A 126 3.51 21.36 -26.91
C ASP A 126 2.07 21.01 -27.29
N SER A 127 1.75 19.74 -27.40
CA SER A 127 0.42 19.23 -27.75
C SER A 127 -0.43 18.81 -26.56
N ILE A 128 0.18 18.66 -25.35
CA ILE A 128 -0.51 18.28 -24.12
C ILE A 128 -0.18 19.33 -23.04
N LYS A 129 -1.11 20.23 -22.80
CA LYS A 129 -1.01 21.28 -21.77
C LYS A 129 -1.85 20.97 -20.51
N SER A 130 -2.79 20.04 -20.66
CA SER A 130 -3.70 19.58 -19.60
C SER A 130 -4.24 18.19 -19.91
N MET A 131 -4.96 17.58 -18.97
CA MET A 131 -5.65 16.32 -19.21
C MET A 131 -6.81 16.43 -20.23
N ALA A 132 -7.21 17.62 -20.64
CA ALA A 132 -8.15 17.81 -21.75
C ALA A 132 -7.54 17.47 -23.12
N ASP A 133 -6.21 17.44 -23.23
CA ASP A 133 -5.50 17.26 -24.49
C ASP A 133 -5.06 15.80 -24.75
N VAL A 134 -5.46 14.86 -23.86
CA VAL A 134 -4.99 13.46 -23.94
C VAL A 134 -5.76 12.60 -24.95
N LYS A 135 -6.76 13.16 -25.65
CA LYS A 135 -7.50 12.43 -26.68
C LYS A 135 -6.56 11.96 -27.81
N GLY A 136 -6.61 10.67 -28.12
CA GLY A 136 -5.76 10.04 -29.14
C GLY A 136 -4.31 9.82 -28.71
N LYS A 137 -3.96 10.10 -27.45
CA LYS A 137 -2.62 9.91 -26.87
C LYS A 137 -2.47 8.55 -26.20
N THR A 138 -1.22 8.18 -25.95
CA THR A 138 -0.86 6.98 -25.18
C THR A 138 -0.37 7.39 -23.79
N LEU A 139 -1.08 6.96 -22.73
CA LEU A 139 -0.78 7.28 -21.35
C LEU A 139 -0.16 6.08 -20.65
N GLY A 140 0.96 6.30 -19.97
CA GLY A 140 1.67 5.28 -19.20
C GLY A 140 1.14 5.17 -17.78
N VAL A 141 0.99 3.95 -17.28
CA VAL A 141 0.63 3.66 -15.89
C VAL A 141 1.49 2.52 -15.36
N THR A 142 1.55 2.32 -14.04
CA THR A 142 2.35 1.22 -13.48
C THR A 142 1.76 -0.14 -13.80
N GLY A 143 0.43 -0.26 -13.79
CA GLY A 143 -0.33 -1.46 -14.15
C GLY A 143 -1.78 -1.12 -14.40
N LEU A 144 -2.47 -1.89 -15.23
CA LEU A 144 -3.92 -1.73 -15.43
C LEU A 144 -4.66 -2.15 -14.15
N GLY A 145 -5.48 -1.25 -13.61
CA GLY A 145 -6.15 -1.46 -12.32
C GLY A 145 -5.35 -1.00 -11.10
N SER A 146 -4.13 -0.50 -11.28
CA SER A 146 -3.37 0.18 -10.22
C SER A 146 -3.87 1.61 -10.00
N SER A 147 -3.55 2.21 -8.86
CA SER A 147 -3.95 3.59 -8.51
C SER A 147 -3.49 4.63 -9.53
N THR A 148 -2.29 4.47 -10.11
CA THR A 148 -1.83 5.29 -11.24
C THR A 148 -2.83 5.24 -12.41
N ASN A 149 -3.38 4.07 -12.72
CA ASN A 149 -4.41 3.92 -13.75
C ASN A 149 -5.75 4.56 -13.33
N PHE A 150 -6.16 4.40 -12.08
CA PHE A 150 -7.38 4.98 -11.55
C PHE A 150 -7.33 6.52 -11.61
N LEU A 151 -6.25 7.11 -11.13
CA LEU A 151 -6.09 8.56 -11.09
C LEU A 151 -5.95 9.16 -12.50
N THR A 152 -5.21 8.53 -13.41
CA THR A 152 -5.14 8.94 -14.83
C THR A 152 -6.52 8.94 -15.47
N GLN A 153 -7.33 7.87 -15.25
CA GLN A 153 -8.69 7.80 -15.79
C GLN A 153 -9.60 8.88 -15.20
N TYR A 154 -9.53 9.12 -13.89
CA TYR A 154 -10.32 10.16 -13.24
C TYR A 154 -9.95 11.56 -13.76
N LEU A 155 -8.67 11.87 -13.88
CA LEU A 155 -8.21 13.16 -14.38
C LEU A 155 -8.65 13.41 -15.82
N ALA A 156 -8.62 12.40 -16.68
CA ALA A 156 -9.17 12.48 -18.04
C ALA A 156 -10.71 12.66 -18.02
N ALA A 157 -11.42 11.88 -17.20
CA ALA A 157 -12.88 11.94 -17.08
C ALA A 157 -13.39 13.31 -16.61
N LYS A 158 -12.65 14.02 -15.73
CA LYS A 158 -12.96 15.40 -15.32
C LYS A 158 -13.04 16.38 -16.50
N HIS A 159 -12.35 16.07 -17.59
CA HIS A 159 -12.35 16.86 -18.84
C HIS A 159 -13.26 16.27 -19.92
N GLY A 160 -14.15 15.31 -19.55
CA GLY A 160 -15.06 14.66 -20.48
C GLY A 160 -14.40 13.67 -21.44
N ILE A 161 -13.13 13.28 -21.18
CA ILE A 161 -12.41 12.30 -21.98
C ILE A 161 -12.62 10.91 -21.40
N THR A 162 -13.28 10.04 -22.17
CA THR A 162 -13.54 8.64 -21.75
C THR A 162 -12.34 7.74 -22.07
N SER A 163 -12.25 6.60 -21.38
CA SER A 163 -11.16 5.63 -21.55
C SER A 163 -11.04 5.05 -22.98
N SER A 164 -12.08 5.14 -23.79
CA SER A 164 -12.07 4.74 -25.20
C SER A 164 -11.41 5.78 -26.13
N GLN A 165 -11.11 6.98 -25.65
CA GLN A 165 -10.58 8.08 -26.44
C GLN A 165 -9.06 8.26 -26.35
N TYR A 166 -8.38 7.46 -25.54
CA TYR A 166 -6.92 7.41 -25.42
C TYR A 166 -6.46 5.97 -25.19
N SER A 167 -5.19 5.68 -25.37
CA SER A 167 -4.62 4.38 -25.05
C SER A 167 -3.94 4.39 -23.70
N VAL A 168 -4.05 3.30 -22.93
CA VAL A 168 -3.31 3.11 -21.66
C VAL A 168 -2.30 1.99 -21.85
N LEU A 169 -1.04 2.26 -21.50
CA LEU A 169 0.04 1.29 -21.60
C LEU A 169 0.60 1.00 -20.19
N PRO A 170 0.54 -0.26 -19.69
CA PRO A 170 1.23 -0.63 -18.46
C PRO A 170 2.74 -0.69 -18.73
N VAL A 171 3.47 0.24 -18.15
CA VAL A 171 4.92 0.41 -18.36
C VAL A 171 5.74 0.21 -17.07
N GLY A 172 5.07 -0.14 -15.96
CA GLY A 172 5.72 -0.23 -14.66
C GLY A 172 6.10 1.14 -14.10
N ALA A 173 7.11 1.16 -13.24
CA ALA A 173 7.70 2.36 -12.66
C ALA A 173 9.22 2.36 -12.94
N ASP A 174 9.93 3.29 -12.33
CA ASP A 174 11.39 3.39 -12.38
C ASP A 174 11.94 3.44 -13.84
N ASN A 175 12.95 2.64 -14.12
CA ASN A 175 13.62 2.62 -15.42
C ASN A 175 12.70 2.28 -16.59
N THR A 176 11.70 1.40 -16.38
CA THR A 176 10.78 1.00 -17.46
C THR A 176 9.88 2.14 -17.89
N PHE A 177 9.41 2.97 -16.95
CA PHE A 177 8.65 4.17 -17.24
C PHE A 177 9.52 5.21 -17.96
N ILE A 178 10.75 5.45 -17.48
CA ILE A 178 11.70 6.38 -18.09
C ILE A 178 12.00 5.98 -19.54
N VAL A 179 12.25 4.71 -19.80
CA VAL A 179 12.50 4.18 -21.14
C VAL A 179 11.28 4.38 -22.05
N ALA A 180 10.06 4.17 -21.53
CA ALA A 180 8.83 4.37 -22.30
C ALA A 180 8.65 5.84 -22.72
N ILE A 181 8.94 6.81 -21.85
CA ILE A 181 8.97 8.25 -22.17
C ILE A 181 10.03 8.54 -23.24
N LYS A 182 11.27 8.11 -23.02
CA LYS A 182 12.40 8.38 -23.94
C LYS A 182 12.16 7.85 -25.33
N GLN A 183 11.68 6.61 -25.44
CA GLN A 183 11.40 5.96 -26.71
C GLN A 183 10.10 6.46 -27.39
N GLY A 184 9.28 7.27 -26.70
CA GLY A 184 8.01 7.74 -27.21
C GLY A 184 6.93 6.68 -27.32
N ARG A 185 7.02 5.68 -26.48
CA ARG A 185 5.96 4.68 -26.35
C ARG A 185 4.75 5.24 -25.60
N ILE A 186 4.97 6.25 -24.76
CA ILE A 186 3.93 7.01 -24.08
C ILE A 186 4.15 8.52 -24.26
N ASP A 187 3.06 9.26 -24.41
CA ASP A 187 3.04 10.72 -24.53
C ASP A 187 3.05 11.42 -23.17
N ALA A 188 2.35 10.82 -22.21
CA ALA A 188 2.25 11.24 -20.82
C ALA A 188 2.04 10.00 -19.95
N GLY A 189 2.02 10.16 -18.62
CA GLY A 189 1.69 9.05 -17.74
C GLY A 189 1.89 9.36 -16.28
N MET A 190 1.22 8.57 -15.42
CA MET A 190 1.26 8.69 -13.97
C MET A 190 2.39 7.85 -13.40
N THR A 191 3.24 8.48 -12.57
CA THR A 191 4.33 7.81 -11.88
C THR A 191 4.61 8.43 -10.51
N THR A 192 5.61 7.89 -9.80
CA THR A 192 5.97 8.24 -8.43
C THR A 192 7.44 8.68 -8.33
N GLU A 193 7.85 9.19 -7.16
CA GLU A 193 9.27 9.34 -6.84
C GLU A 193 9.92 7.94 -6.62
N PRO A 194 11.18 7.76 -7.00
CA PRO A 194 12.16 8.75 -7.50
C PRO A 194 12.09 9.00 -9.01
N THR A 195 11.22 8.31 -9.76
CA THR A 195 11.10 8.41 -11.23
C THR A 195 10.78 9.83 -11.69
N ILE A 196 9.89 10.54 -10.95
CA ILE A 196 9.54 11.93 -11.24
C ILE A 196 10.79 12.82 -11.21
N SER A 197 11.54 12.79 -10.12
CA SER A 197 12.78 13.57 -9.96
C SER A 197 13.82 13.24 -11.02
N GLN A 198 13.95 11.98 -11.41
CA GLN A 198 14.88 11.55 -12.45
C GLN A 198 14.49 12.09 -13.82
N LEU A 199 13.19 12.04 -14.20
CA LEU A 199 12.68 12.59 -15.46
C LEU A 199 12.85 14.10 -15.52
N LEU A 200 12.61 14.81 -14.40
CA LEU A 200 12.82 16.26 -14.31
C LEU A 200 14.30 16.63 -14.44
N LYS A 201 15.20 15.90 -13.75
CA LYS A 201 16.65 16.12 -13.79
C LYS A 201 17.22 15.95 -15.20
N THR A 202 16.70 14.98 -15.95
CA THR A 202 17.15 14.72 -17.34
C THR A 202 16.42 15.56 -18.38
N GLY A 203 15.39 16.30 -18.02
CA GLY A 203 14.58 17.11 -18.94
C GLY A 203 13.70 16.29 -19.89
N GLU A 204 13.52 14.99 -19.64
CA GLU A 204 12.76 14.07 -20.49
C GLU A 204 11.24 14.25 -20.37
N ALA A 205 10.77 14.75 -19.22
CA ALA A 205 9.36 15.04 -18.99
C ALA A 205 9.17 16.28 -18.12
N LYS A 206 7.93 16.79 -18.12
CA LYS A 206 7.46 17.89 -17.27
C LYS A 206 6.27 17.41 -16.45
N VAL A 207 6.02 18.04 -15.28
CA VAL A 207 4.81 17.77 -14.50
C VAL A 207 3.60 18.40 -15.20
N LEU A 208 2.57 17.60 -15.42
CA LEU A 208 1.28 18.02 -15.96
C LEU A 208 0.25 18.22 -14.82
N VAL A 209 0.16 17.25 -13.90
CA VAL A 209 -0.65 17.33 -12.67
C VAL A 209 0.18 16.82 -11.51
N ASP A 210 0.36 17.63 -10.48
CA ASP A 210 1.13 17.27 -9.29
C ASP A 210 0.20 16.94 -8.11
N MET A 211 0.26 15.71 -7.63
CA MET A 211 -0.49 15.24 -6.46
C MET A 211 0.46 14.73 -5.35
N ARG A 212 1.71 15.21 -5.35
CA ARG A 212 2.69 14.91 -4.29
C ARG A 212 2.48 15.75 -3.04
N THR A 213 1.71 16.82 -3.14
CA THR A 213 1.41 17.75 -2.03
C THR A 213 -0.08 17.78 -1.71
N VAL A 214 -0.41 18.25 -0.51
CA VAL A 214 -1.81 18.47 -0.10
C VAL A 214 -2.51 19.47 -1.04
N GLU A 215 -1.86 20.60 -1.33
CA GLU A 215 -2.41 21.65 -2.21
C GLU A 215 -2.71 21.09 -3.61
N GLY A 216 -1.73 20.42 -4.23
CA GLY A 216 -1.89 19.83 -5.56
C GLY A 216 -2.98 18.76 -5.59
N THR A 217 -3.04 17.94 -4.56
CA THR A 217 -4.07 16.89 -4.43
C THR A 217 -5.47 17.48 -4.29
N VAL A 218 -5.66 18.47 -3.41
CA VAL A 218 -6.96 19.15 -3.22
C VAL A 218 -7.40 19.82 -4.53
N LYS A 219 -6.49 20.48 -5.24
CA LYS A 219 -6.76 21.07 -6.56
C LYS A 219 -7.19 20.03 -7.59
N ALA A 220 -6.52 18.88 -7.62
CA ALA A 220 -6.77 17.83 -8.60
C ALA A 220 -8.01 17.01 -8.26
N LEU A 221 -8.20 16.62 -7.00
CA LEU A 221 -9.16 15.61 -6.55
C LEU A 221 -10.31 16.16 -5.68
N GLY A 222 -10.19 17.40 -5.18
CA GLY A 222 -11.21 18.06 -4.37
C GLY A 222 -11.09 17.85 -2.85
N GLY A 223 -10.14 17.05 -2.38
CA GLY A 223 -9.91 16.78 -0.97
C GLY A 223 -8.65 15.97 -0.73
N LEU A 224 -8.36 15.62 0.54
CA LEU A 224 -7.31 14.66 0.86
C LEU A 224 -7.65 13.31 0.24
N TYR A 225 -6.64 12.66 -0.29
CA TYR A 225 -6.77 11.33 -0.90
C TYR A 225 -5.77 10.39 -0.18
N PRO A 226 -6.21 9.73 0.92
CA PRO A 226 -5.36 8.74 1.58
C PRO A 226 -4.96 7.68 0.57
N ALA A 227 -3.68 7.42 0.51
CA ALA A 227 -3.09 6.66 -0.57
C ALA A 227 -2.33 5.44 -0.05
N SER A 228 -1.00 5.51 0.04
CA SER A 228 -0.23 4.38 0.52
C SER A 228 -0.64 3.95 1.93
N SER A 229 -0.84 2.66 2.11
CA SER A 229 -1.38 2.06 3.33
C SER A 229 -0.93 0.61 3.49
N LEU A 230 -1.06 0.08 4.71
CA LEU A 230 -1.03 -1.35 4.96
C LEU A 230 -2.46 -1.85 5.03
N TYR A 231 -2.83 -2.80 4.17
CA TYR A 231 -4.14 -3.45 4.21
C TYR A 231 -4.04 -4.97 4.23
N VAL A 232 -5.05 -5.59 4.82
CA VAL A 232 -5.16 -7.04 5.02
C VAL A 232 -6.54 -7.52 4.63
N GLN A 233 -6.71 -8.82 4.38
CA GLN A 233 -8.04 -9.40 4.24
C GLN A 233 -8.79 -9.37 5.58
N ARG A 234 -10.07 -9.03 5.57
CA ARG A 234 -10.92 -8.98 6.79
C ARG A 234 -10.97 -10.32 7.56
N PRO A 235 -11.06 -11.48 6.91
CA PRO A 235 -11.01 -12.76 7.64
C PRO A 235 -9.70 -12.94 8.42
N TRP A 236 -8.56 -12.56 7.84
CA TRP A 236 -7.28 -12.60 8.53
C TRP A 236 -7.27 -11.62 9.72
N LEU A 237 -7.73 -10.40 9.52
CA LEU A 237 -7.78 -9.38 10.57
C LEU A 237 -8.59 -9.83 11.79
N ASN A 238 -9.72 -10.52 11.56
CA ASN A 238 -10.59 -10.98 12.63
C ASN A 238 -9.91 -11.99 13.58
N THR A 239 -8.95 -12.75 13.08
CA THR A 239 -8.25 -13.79 13.83
C THR A 239 -6.84 -13.41 14.27
N HIS A 240 -6.25 -12.31 13.73
CA HIS A 240 -4.86 -11.89 13.96
C HIS A 240 -4.77 -10.44 14.46
N LYS A 241 -5.66 -10.06 15.39
CA LYS A 241 -5.68 -8.69 15.93
C LYS A 241 -4.40 -8.31 16.68
N VAL A 242 -3.73 -9.27 17.29
CA VAL A 242 -2.47 -9.05 18.01
C VAL A 242 -1.36 -8.70 17.02
N GLU A 243 -1.25 -9.44 15.93
CA GLU A 243 -0.28 -9.21 14.87
C GLU A 243 -0.56 -7.88 14.14
N ALA A 244 -1.83 -7.59 13.86
CA ALA A 244 -2.25 -6.32 13.30
C ALA A 244 -1.87 -5.12 14.17
N ALA A 245 -2.04 -5.24 15.50
CA ALA A 245 -1.64 -4.21 16.45
C ALA A 245 -0.12 -4.02 16.50
N LYS A 246 0.66 -5.11 16.46
CA LYS A 246 2.12 -5.08 16.39
C LYS A 246 2.62 -4.44 15.10
N LEU A 247 2.04 -4.82 13.95
CA LEU A 247 2.36 -4.19 12.66
C LEU A 247 2.05 -2.69 12.69
N ALA A 248 0.88 -2.30 13.22
CA ALA A 248 0.53 -0.89 13.33
C ALA A 248 1.53 -0.10 14.19
N ARG A 249 1.96 -0.64 15.34
CA ARG A 249 2.98 0.02 16.17
C ARG A 249 4.32 0.16 15.46
N ALA A 250 4.79 -0.88 14.78
CA ALA A 250 6.04 -0.84 14.03
C ALA A 250 5.99 0.27 12.96
N PHE A 251 4.90 0.34 12.19
CA PHE A 251 4.75 1.36 11.16
C PHE A 251 4.53 2.77 11.71
N VAL A 252 3.80 2.94 12.82
CA VAL A 252 3.65 4.25 13.48
C VAL A 252 4.99 4.76 13.99
N LYS A 253 5.86 3.90 14.56
CA LYS A 253 7.24 4.28 14.91
C LYS A 253 8.02 4.76 13.69
N THR A 254 7.87 4.09 12.55
CA THR A 254 8.51 4.50 11.29
C THR A 254 7.97 5.85 10.79
N LEU A 255 6.67 6.08 10.85
CA LEU A 255 6.09 7.37 10.46
C LEU A 255 6.59 8.49 11.37
N LYS A 256 6.71 8.25 12.69
CA LYS A 256 7.32 9.21 13.62
C LYS A 256 8.78 9.50 13.24
N PHE A 257 9.55 8.45 12.90
CA PHE A 257 10.93 8.62 12.42
C PHE A 257 10.97 9.50 11.16
N ILE A 258 10.16 9.23 10.16
CA ILE A 258 10.06 10.01 8.92
C ILE A 258 9.73 11.48 9.22
N ASN A 259 8.78 11.75 10.11
CA ASN A 259 8.34 13.11 10.43
C ASN A 259 9.32 13.90 11.32
N THR A 260 10.34 13.25 11.88
CA THR A 260 11.31 13.89 12.80
C THR A 260 12.74 13.92 12.27
N HIS A 261 13.02 13.27 11.14
CA HIS A 261 14.36 13.21 10.55
C HIS A 261 14.39 13.83 9.15
N SER A 262 15.54 14.35 8.78
CA SER A 262 15.79 14.88 7.43
C SER A 262 15.82 13.78 6.38
N ALA A 263 15.59 14.15 5.12
CA ALA A 263 15.71 13.23 3.99
C ALA A 263 17.10 12.54 3.91
N ALA A 264 18.16 13.25 4.30
CA ALA A 264 19.51 12.70 4.33
C ALA A 264 19.65 11.61 5.40
N GLU A 265 19.16 11.84 6.63
CA GLU A 265 19.17 10.87 7.71
C GLU A 265 18.34 9.63 7.40
N ILE A 266 17.19 9.81 6.71
CA ILE A 266 16.36 8.71 6.23
C ILE A 266 17.10 7.91 5.16
N ALA A 267 17.72 8.59 4.18
CA ALA A 267 18.52 7.94 3.14
C ALA A 267 19.69 7.13 3.70
N ASP A 268 20.28 7.55 4.83
CA ASP A 268 21.36 6.82 5.51
C ASP A 268 20.90 5.48 6.11
N LYS A 269 19.61 5.30 6.32
CA LYS A 269 19.02 4.03 6.78
C LYS A 269 18.66 3.09 5.64
N MET A 270 18.57 3.60 4.41
CA MET A 270 18.15 2.78 3.26
C MET A 270 19.31 2.00 2.65
N PRO A 271 19.06 0.79 2.15
CA PRO A 271 20.08 0.02 1.45
C PRO A 271 20.58 0.75 0.20
N LYS A 272 21.85 0.52 -0.15
CA LYS A 272 22.50 1.16 -1.32
C LYS A 272 21.72 0.94 -2.63
N ASP A 273 21.08 -0.21 -2.77
CA ASP A 273 20.32 -0.56 -3.97
C ASP A 273 19.15 0.40 -4.26
N TYR A 274 18.69 1.15 -3.25
CA TYR A 274 17.62 2.15 -3.41
C TYR A 274 18.08 3.43 -4.08
N TYR A 275 19.34 3.78 -3.97
CA TYR A 275 19.89 5.02 -4.55
C TYR A 275 21.08 4.77 -5.51
N GLY A 276 21.56 3.54 -5.63
CA GLY A 276 22.65 3.19 -6.54
C GLY A 276 23.87 4.09 -6.37
N ASN A 277 24.23 4.79 -7.43
CA ASN A 277 25.35 5.73 -7.44
C ASN A 277 24.93 7.21 -7.29
N ASP A 278 23.64 7.51 -7.16
CA ASP A 278 23.12 8.90 -7.08
C ASP A 278 22.31 9.11 -5.81
N LYS A 279 22.99 9.01 -4.66
CA LYS A 279 22.35 9.27 -3.36
C LYS A 279 21.81 10.68 -3.24
N ALA A 280 22.46 11.67 -3.87
CA ALA A 280 22.01 13.06 -3.83
C ALA A 280 20.64 13.22 -4.50
N MET A 281 20.42 12.60 -5.64
CA MET A 281 19.11 12.59 -6.31
C MET A 281 18.06 11.87 -5.44
N TYR A 282 18.40 10.75 -4.82
CA TYR A 282 17.51 10.02 -3.92
C TYR A 282 17.11 10.88 -2.71
N VAL A 283 18.05 11.59 -2.08
CA VAL A 283 17.77 12.53 -0.99
C VAL A 283 16.83 13.65 -1.46
N GLN A 284 17.05 14.20 -2.66
CA GLN A 284 16.15 15.23 -3.21
C GLN A 284 14.73 14.67 -3.43
N ALA A 285 14.61 13.46 -3.98
CA ALA A 285 13.32 12.82 -4.18
C ALA A 285 12.62 12.50 -2.84
N LEU A 286 13.38 12.09 -1.82
CA LEU A 286 12.87 11.96 -0.44
C LEU A 286 12.36 13.28 0.09
N GLN A 287 13.15 14.36 -0.04
CA GLN A 287 12.74 15.70 0.41
C GLN A 287 11.42 16.13 -0.22
N ASN A 288 11.23 15.85 -1.52
CA ASN A 288 9.99 16.14 -2.23
C ASN A 288 8.80 15.27 -1.75
N SER A 289 9.09 14.09 -1.17
CA SER A 289 8.08 13.12 -0.73
C SER A 289 7.68 13.25 0.73
N LEU A 290 8.53 13.83 1.60
CA LEU A 290 8.24 13.89 3.04
C LEU A 290 6.87 14.49 3.38
N PRO A 291 6.38 15.55 2.68
CA PRO A 291 5.09 16.16 3.01
C PRO A 291 3.87 15.27 2.77
N MET A 292 4.00 14.17 2.03
CA MET A 292 2.88 13.26 1.77
C MET A 292 2.58 12.34 2.95
N PHE A 293 3.56 12.07 3.83
CA PHE A 293 3.44 11.07 4.87
C PHE A 293 2.53 11.50 6.02
N SER A 294 1.73 10.55 6.48
CA SER A 294 0.88 10.70 7.65
C SER A 294 1.74 10.91 8.92
N PRO A 295 1.34 11.80 9.83
CA PRO A 295 2.06 11.97 11.09
C PRO A 295 1.84 10.83 12.08
N ASP A 296 0.73 10.09 11.99
CA ASP A 296 0.29 9.14 12.99
C ASP A 296 -0.31 7.83 12.45
N GLY A 297 -0.36 7.67 11.15
CA GLY A 297 -0.89 6.47 10.49
C GLY A 297 -2.40 6.36 10.40
N LYS A 298 -3.14 7.39 10.87
CA LYS A 298 -4.60 7.39 10.83
C LYS A 298 -5.15 7.74 9.47
N MET A 299 -6.32 7.20 9.20
CA MET A 299 -7.15 7.64 8.08
C MET A 299 -7.60 9.09 8.30
N PRO A 300 -7.28 10.02 7.38
CA PRO A 300 -7.70 11.41 7.51
C PRO A 300 -9.21 11.56 7.33
N SER A 301 -9.82 12.46 8.10
CA SER A 301 -11.26 12.78 7.98
C SER A 301 -11.58 13.29 6.57
N GLY A 302 -12.68 12.78 6.00
CA GLY A 302 -13.12 13.11 4.63
C GLY A 302 -12.29 12.43 3.52
N GLY A 303 -11.20 11.74 3.89
CA GLY A 303 -10.34 11.06 2.92
C GLY A 303 -11.04 9.91 2.20
N PRO A 304 -11.65 8.96 2.91
CA PRO A 304 -12.38 7.85 2.28
C PRO A 304 -13.47 8.32 1.32
N GLU A 305 -14.18 9.38 1.67
CA GLU A 305 -15.23 9.99 0.85
C GLU A 305 -14.66 10.60 -0.43
N THR A 306 -13.50 11.26 -0.35
CA THR A 306 -12.79 11.76 -1.54
C THR A 306 -12.38 10.61 -2.45
N VAL A 307 -11.81 9.53 -1.92
CA VAL A 307 -11.42 8.35 -2.70
C VAL A 307 -12.63 7.72 -3.38
N LEU A 308 -13.74 7.54 -2.65
CA LEU A 308 -14.98 7.01 -3.21
C LEU A 308 -15.54 7.92 -4.33
N SER A 309 -15.50 9.24 -4.12
CA SER A 309 -15.94 10.21 -5.13
C SER A 309 -15.11 10.12 -6.41
N VAL A 310 -13.78 10.03 -6.27
CA VAL A 310 -12.83 9.88 -7.39
C VAL A 310 -13.12 8.58 -8.16
N LEU A 311 -13.21 7.45 -7.48
CA LEU A 311 -13.50 6.16 -8.13
C LEU A 311 -14.87 6.16 -8.80
N SER A 312 -15.90 6.72 -8.16
CA SER A 312 -17.25 6.82 -8.72
C SER A 312 -17.30 7.71 -9.98
N GLY A 313 -16.33 8.60 -10.14
CA GLY A 313 -16.27 9.51 -11.30
C GLY A 313 -15.95 8.82 -12.63
N PHE A 314 -15.30 7.65 -12.59
CA PHE A 314 -14.87 6.96 -13.81
C PHE A 314 -15.12 5.44 -13.78
N ASN A 315 -15.10 4.80 -12.61
CA ASN A 315 -15.15 3.34 -12.48
C ASN A 315 -16.59 2.83 -12.43
N PRO A 316 -17.08 2.14 -13.48
CA PRO A 316 -18.47 1.66 -13.52
C PRO A 316 -18.76 0.60 -12.45
N ASN A 317 -17.74 -0.08 -11.92
CA ASN A 317 -17.91 -1.05 -10.85
C ASN A 317 -18.21 -0.39 -9.49
N VAL A 318 -17.79 0.86 -9.28
CA VAL A 318 -18.00 1.63 -8.05
C VAL A 318 -19.22 2.54 -8.19
N LYS A 319 -19.41 3.13 -9.37
CA LYS A 319 -20.48 4.08 -9.64
C LYS A 319 -21.85 3.47 -9.36
N GLY A 320 -22.63 4.12 -8.49
CA GLY A 320 -23.99 3.69 -8.16
C GLY A 320 -24.08 2.48 -7.23
N LYS A 321 -22.95 1.93 -6.76
CA LYS A 321 -22.94 0.89 -5.72
C LYS A 321 -22.85 1.49 -4.32
N HIS A 322 -23.48 0.80 -3.38
CA HIS A 322 -23.31 1.12 -1.97
C HIS A 322 -21.98 0.56 -1.49
N ILE A 323 -21.07 1.45 -1.09
CA ILE A 323 -19.78 1.11 -0.47
C ILE A 323 -19.85 1.50 1.01
N ASP A 324 -19.66 0.53 1.89
CA ASP A 324 -19.55 0.75 3.33
C ASP A 324 -18.12 1.14 3.68
N LEU A 325 -17.85 2.45 3.70
CA LEU A 325 -16.52 2.98 3.99
C LEU A 325 -15.98 2.55 5.35
N ALA A 326 -16.85 2.33 6.35
CA ALA A 326 -16.43 1.88 7.67
C ALA A 326 -15.79 0.48 7.66
N LYS A 327 -16.00 -0.28 6.60
CA LYS A 327 -15.37 -1.59 6.41
C LYS A 327 -14.06 -1.54 5.64
N THR A 328 -13.73 -0.43 5.00
CA THR A 328 -12.54 -0.31 4.15
C THR A 328 -11.28 0.05 4.92
N TYR A 329 -11.42 0.56 6.13
CA TYR A 329 -10.29 0.91 7.03
C TYR A 329 -10.66 0.77 8.49
N THR A 330 -9.64 0.83 9.37
CA THR A 330 -9.83 0.99 10.80
C THR A 330 -8.68 1.79 11.42
N ASN A 331 -8.99 2.66 12.35
CA ASN A 331 -8.01 3.38 13.18
C ASN A 331 -7.79 2.68 14.54
N GLU A 332 -8.40 1.51 14.78
CA GLU A 332 -8.34 0.80 16.07
C GLU A 332 -6.90 0.61 16.55
N PHE A 333 -6.03 0.09 15.66
CA PHE A 333 -4.67 -0.29 16.02
C PHE A 333 -3.71 0.90 16.13
N VAL A 334 -3.80 1.85 15.18
CA VAL A 334 -2.94 3.05 15.20
C VAL A 334 -3.28 3.98 16.37
N SER A 335 -4.53 4.01 16.82
CA SER A 335 -4.94 4.81 17.99
C SER A 335 -4.37 4.28 19.30
N GLN A 336 -3.97 3.02 19.35
CA GLN A 336 -3.33 2.36 20.49
C GLN A 336 -1.80 2.38 20.39
N ALA A 337 -1.23 2.73 19.23
CA ALA A 337 0.21 2.83 19.01
C ALA A 337 0.74 4.12 19.64
N LYS A 338 1.46 3.99 20.78
CA LYS A 338 2.09 5.10 21.50
C LYS A 338 3.52 5.37 21.03
#